data_4b7bf1df764d66c3bdf45ab1d3528186
#
_entry.id   4b7bf1df764d66c3bdf45ab1d3528186
#
_cell.length_a   1.000
_cell.length_b   1.000
_cell.length_c   1.000
_cell.angle_alpha   90.00
_cell.angle_beta   90.00
_cell.angle_gamma   90.00
#
_symmetry.space_group_name_H-M   'P 1'
#
loop_
_entity.id
_entity.type
_entity.pdbx_description
1 polymer ?
#
loop_
_entity_poly.entity_id
_entity_poly.type
_entity_poly.pdbx_seq_one_letter_code
_entity_poly.pdbx_strand_id
1 'polypeptide(L)'
;MSSREIMDSKNGISTRSMKFRDPIVENVCDKFLRRSDVGYEKYGRTLDDERRGKHKDLLGYLNDIQEELMDAILYIQAAREEMIDQIEEQRMNNIMR
;
A
#
# COMPACT_ATOMS: atom_id res chain seq x y z
N MET A 1 -1.26 -10.38 27.07
CA MET A 1 -2.36 -11.12 26.45
C MET A 1 -2.40 -10.78 24.96
N SER A 2 -2.51 -11.77 24.10
CA SER A 2 -2.56 -11.54 22.65
C SER A 2 -3.87 -10.84 22.28
N SER A 3 -3.78 -9.81 21.41
CA SER A 3 -4.95 -9.15 20.85
C SER A 3 -5.57 -9.94 19.69
N ARG A 4 -4.97 -11.07 19.35
CA ARG A 4 -5.47 -11.95 18.30
C ARG A 4 -6.66 -12.72 18.81
N GLU A 5 -7.80 -12.64 18.13
CA GLU A 5 -9.03 -13.27 18.56
C GLU A 5 -9.06 -14.77 18.21
N ILE A 6 -8.94 -15.08 16.94
CA ILE A 6 -9.03 -16.42 16.40
C ILE A 6 -8.03 -16.59 15.29
N MET A 7 -7.38 -17.74 15.25
CA MET A 7 -6.55 -18.13 14.13
C MET A 7 -7.25 -19.27 13.37
N ASP A 8 -7.48 -19.07 12.07
CA ASP A 8 -8.03 -20.12 11.22
C ASP A 8 -6.90 -21.11 10.90
N SER A 9 -6.91 -22.24 11.58
CA SER A 9 -5.86 -23.24 11.45
C SER A 9 -5.80 -23.88 10.07
N LYS A 10 -6.90 -23.86 9.30
CA LYS A 10 -6.92 -24.43 7.94
C LYS A 10 -6.18 -23.55 6.94
N ASN A 11 -6.34 -22.22 7.05
CA ASN A 11 -5.86 -21.27 6.06
C ASN A 11 -4.71 -20.39 6.59
N GLY A 12 -4.32 -20.57 7.85
CA GLY A 12 -3.30 -19.72 8.46
C GLY A 12 -3.76 -18.29 8.68
N ILE A 13 -5.07 -18.04 8.66
CA ILE A 13 -5.62 -16.69 8.80
C ILE A 13 -5.95 -16.45 10.27
N SER A 14 -5.52 -15.31 10.79
CA SER A 14 -5.94 -14.84 12.11
C SER A 14 -6.91 -13.68 11.94
N THR A 15 -7.87 -13.59 12.87
CA THR A 15 -8.91 -12.58 12.84
C THR A 15 -8.75 -11.66 14.05
N ARG A 16 -8.96 -10.37 13.83
CA ARG A 16 -8.89 -9.37 14.89
C ARG A 16 -9.94 -8.29 14.63
N SER A 17 -10.68 -7.92 15.69
CA SER A 17 -11.58 -6.78 15.65
C SER A 17 -10.82 -5.50 15.95
N MET A 18 -11.11 -4.43 15.21
CA MET A 18 -10.46 -3.14 15.38
C MET A 18 -11.50 -2.02 15.38
N LYS A 19 -11.23 -1.01 16.19
CA LYS A 19 -12.05 0.21 16.22
C LYS A 19 -11.23 1.35 15.63
N PHE A 20 -11.83 2.11 14.73
CA PHE A 20 -11.16 3.22 14.06
C PHE A 20 -11.82 4.53 14.47
N ARG A 21 -11.00 5.47 14.91
CA ARG A 21 -11.44 6.85 15.15
C ARG A 21 -11.49 7.65 13.87
N ASP A 22 -10.53 7.38 12.97
CA ASP A 22 -10.32 8.14 11.74
C ASP A 22 -10.67 7.28 10.52
N PRO A 23 -11.71 7.68 9.75
CA PRO A 23 -12.10 6.95 8.54
C PRO A 23 -10.99 6.85 7.49
N ILE A 24 -10.08 7.80 7.44
CA ILE A 24 -8.94 7.75 6.52
C ILE A 24 -8.02 6.60 6.88
N VAL A 25 -7.75 6.41 8.18
CA VAL A 25 -6.94 5.29 8.67
C VAL A 25 -7.60 3.96 8.32
N GLU A 26 -8.91 3.86 8.54
CA GLU A 26 -9.65 2.65 8.18
C GLU A 26 -9.51 2.32 6.71
N ASN A 27 -9.66 3.31 5.84
CA ASN A 27 -9.55 3.13 4.39
C ASN A 27 -8.15 2.65 3.99
N VAL A 28 -7.12 3.16 4.62
CA VAL A 28 -5.73 2.73 4.35
C VAL A 28 -5.52 1.30 4.82
N CYS A 29 -6.05 0.93 5.99
CA CYS A 29 -5.96 -0.44 6.49
C CYS A 29 -6.66 -1.43 5.55
N ASP A 30 -7.81 -1.06 5.01
CA ASP A 30 -8.51 -1.89 4.01
C ASP A 30 -7.66 -2.11 2.76
N LYS A 31 -6.95 -1.09 2.33
CA LYS A 31 -6.05 -1.21 1.19
C LYS A 31 -4.88 -2.14 1.48
N PHE A 32 -4.32 -2.08 2.69
CA PHE A 32 -3.26 -3.00 3.10
C PHE A 32 -3.72 -4.45 3.06
N LEU A 33 -4.91 -4.72 3.59
CA LEU A 33 -5.47 -6.07 3.58
C LEU A 33 -5.66 -6.60 2.16
N ARG A 34 -6.25 -5.80 1.28
CA ARG A 34 -6.46 -6.19 -0.12
C ARG A 34 -5.13 -6.41 -0.84
N ARG A 35 -4.16 -5.55 -0.61
CA ARG A 35 -2.84 -5.69 -1.21
C ARG A 35 -2.15 -6.98 -0.77
N SER A 36 -2.28 -7.34 0.51
CA SER A 36 -1.75 -8.58 1.06
C SER A 36 -2.39 -9.81 0.40
N ASP A 37 -3.72 -9.80 0.25
CA ASP A 37 -4.45 -10.89 -0.38
C ASP A 37 -4.07 -11.06 -1.86
N VAL A 38 -3.99 -9.96 -2.58
CA VAL A 38 -3.58 -9.96 -3.99
C VAL A 38 -2.17 -10.52 -4.15
N GLY A 39 -1.27 -10.12 -3.27
CA GLY A 39 0.10 -10.64 -3.27
C GLY A 39 0.14 -12.15 -3.02
N TYR A 40 -0.66 -12.63 -2.06
CA TYR A 40 -0.72 -14.05 -1.76
C TYR A 40 -1.28 -14.84 -2.95
N GLU A 41 -2.33 -14.36 -3.59
CA GLU A 41 -2.88 -15.00 -4.79
C GLU A 41 -1.85 -15.07 -5.91
N LYS A 42 -1.07 -14.02 -6.08
CA LYS A 42 -0.09 -13.91 -7.17
C LYS A 42 1.15 -14.77 -6.93
N TYR A 43 1.67 -14.78 -5.71
CA TYR A 43 2.96 -15.41 -5.41
C TYR A 43 2.85 -16.71 -4.63
N GLY A 44 1.69 -17.03 -4.07
CA GLY A 44 1.47 -18.25 -3.30
C GLY A 44 2.14 -18.25 -1.94
N ARG A 45 2.59 -17.10 -1.45
CA ARG A 45 3.24 -16.97 -0.16
C ARG A 45 3.05 -15.57 0.41
N THR A 46 3.14 -15.46 1.74
CA THR A 46 3.09 -14.20 2.43
C THR A 46 4.48 -13.56 2.51
N LEU A 47 4.54 -12.29 2.88
CA LEU A 47 5.82 -11.62 3.15
C LEU A 47 6.58 -12.31 4.28
N ASP A 48 5.87 -12.80 5.30
CA ASP A 48 6.48 -13.54 6.40
C ASP A 48 7.08 -14.86 5.90
N ASP A 49 6.40 -15.58 5.01
CA ASP A 49 6.92 -16.78 4.37
C ASP A 49 8.19 -16.48 3.58
N GLU A 50 8.18 -15.40 2.82
CA GLU A 50 9.35 -14.97 2.03
C GLU A 50 10.54 -14.70 2.94
N ARG A 51 10.33 -14.00 4.05
CA ARG A 51 11.39 -13.69 5.00
C ARG A 51 11.94 -14.95 5.66
N ARG A 52 11.08 -15.83 6.12
CA ARG A 52 11.48 -17.08 6.79
C ARG A 52 12.17 -18.03 5.84
N GLY A 53 11.74 -18.08 4.60
CA GLY A 53 12.33 -18.90 3.55
C GLY A 53 13.63 -18.35 2.98
N LYS A 54 14.08 -17.18 3.43
CA LYS A 54 15.30 -16.54 2.96
C LYS A 54 15.32 -16.29 1.45
N HIS A 55 14.14 -16.01 0.89
CA HIS A 55 14.03 -15.72 -0.55
C HIS A 55 14.68 -14.37 -0.93
N LYS A 56 14.82 -13.49 0.05
CA LYS A 56 15.43 -12.18 -0.14
C LYS A 56 16.22 -11.82 1.12
N ASP A 57 17.41 -11.29 0.94
CA ASP A 57 18.24 -10.87 2.08
C ASP A 57 17.94 -9.42 2.49
N LEU A 58 18.60 -8.95 3.54
CA LEU A 58 18.39 -7.60 4.03
C LEU A 58 18.69 -6.54 2.98
N LEU A 59 19.77 -6.69 2.23
CA LEU A 59 20.11 -5.75 1.17
C LEU A 59 19.05 -5.71 0.09
N GLY A 60 18.48 -6.87 -0.26
CA GLY A 60 17.39 -6.95 -1.24
C GLY A 60 16.16 -6.17 -0.78
N TYR A 61 15.77 -6.30 0.50
CA TYR A 61 14.67 -5.51 1.05
C TYR A 61 14.97 -4.01 1.03
N LEU A 62 16.17 -3.61 1.39
CA LEU A 62 16.57 -2.19 1.39
C LEU A 62 16.53 -1.61 -0.03
N ASN A 63 17.01 -2.36 -1.00
CA ASN A 63 16.97 -1.91 -2.41
C ASN A 63 15.54 -1.74 -2.89
N ASP A 64 14.65 -2.68 -2.56
CA ASP A 64 13.24 -2.59 -2.95
C ASP A 64 12.56 -1.40 -2.31
N ILE A 65 12.82 -1.15 -1.03
CA ILE A 65 12.26 0.01 -0.32
C ILE A 65 12.73 1.30 -0.99
N GLN A 66 14.01 1.40 -1.31
CA GLN A 66 14.55 2.60 -1.94
C GLN A 66 13.90 2.84 -3.30
N GLU A 67 13.77 1.79 -4.11
CA GLU A 67 13.11 1.90 -5.41
C GLU A 67 11.66 2.36 -5.28
N GLU A 68 10.91 1.81 -4.34
CA GLU A 68 9.52 2.20 -4.11
C GLU A 68 9.40 3.65 -3.64
N LEU A 69 10.33 4.12 -2.80
CA LEU A 69 10.35 5.52 -2.38
C LEU A 69 10.68 6.46 -3.53
N MET A 70 11.61 6.05 -4.41
CA MET A 70 11.93 6.81 -5.61
C MET A 70 10.72 6.91 -6.53
N ASP A 71 10.00 5.81 -6.75
CA ASP A 71 8.78 5.81 -7.54
C ASP A 71 7.71 6.71 -6.93
N ALA A 72 7.56 6.70 -5.60
CA ALA A 72 6.62 7.55 -4.91
C ALA A 72 6.92 9.04 -5.16
N ILE A 73 8.20 9.42 -5.16
CA ILE A 73 8.62 10.79 -5.46
C ILE A 73 8.26 11.16 -6.90
N LEU A 74 8.48 10.26 -7.84
CA LEU A 74 8.14 10.49 -9.25
C LEU A 74 6.63 10.66 -9.44
N TYR A 75 5.82 9.84 -8.78
CA TYR A 75 4.37 9.97 -8.83
C TYR A 75 3.89 11.29 -8.22
N ILE A 76 4.50 11.73 -7.12
CA ILE A 76 4.19 13.02 -6.53
C ILE A 76 4.48 14.14 -7.52
N GLN A 77 5.63 14.11 -8.17
CA GLN A 77 6.00 15.11 -9.16
C GLN A 77 5.03 15.11 -10.35
N ALA A 78 4.70 13.94 -10.87
CA ALA A 78 3.74 13.83 -11.96
C ALA A 78 2.37 14.41 -11.58
N ALA A 79 1.92 14.11 -10.36
CA ALA A 79 0.63 14.62 -9.86
C ALA A 79 0.67 16.15 -9.71
N ARG A 80 1.79 16.70 -9.23
CA ARG A 80 1.94 18.16 -9.08
C ARG A 80 1.90 18.84 -10.45
N GLU A 81 2.59 18.28 -11.44
CA GLU A 81 2.58 18.86 -12.80
C GLU A 81 1.20 18.77 -13.41
N GLU A 82 0.50 17.66 -13.25
CA GLU A 82 -0.88 17.53 -13.72
C GLU A 82 -1.80 18.55 -13.07
N MET A 83 -1.63 18.79 -11.77
CA MET A 83 -2.43 19.80 -11.07
C MET A 83 -2.16 21.21 -11.65
N ILE A 84 -0.90 21.55 -11.93
CA ILE A 84 -0.53 22.82 -12.53
C ILE A 84 -1.17 22.96 -13.91
N ASP A 85 -1.11 21.93 -14.73
CA ASP A 85 -1.71 21.92 -16.06
C ASP A 85 -3.24 22.12 -15.99
N GLN A 86 -3.90 21.46 -15.05
CA GLN A 86 -5.34 21.63 -14.85
C GLN A 86 -5.70 23.06 -14.43
N ILE A 87 -4.90 23.66 -13.56
CA ILE A 87 -5.11 25.05 -13.12
C ILE A 87 -4.94 26.00 -14.31
N GLU A 88 -3.89 25.83 -15.11
CA GLU A 88 -3.66 26.64 -16.31
C GLU A 88 -4.78 26.50 -17.32
N GLU A 89 -5.25 25.29 -17.56
CA GLU A 89 -6.36 25.02 -18.45
C GLU A 89 -7.63 25.72 -17.99
N GLN A 90 -7.94 25.67 -16.69
CA GLN A 90 -9.08 26.36 -16.11
C GLN A 90 -8.98 27.88 -16.26
N ARG A 91 -7.79 28.42 -16.03
CA ARG A 91 -7.54 29.87 -16.22
C ARG A 91 -7.79 30.29 -17.66
N MET A 92 -7.28 29.52 -18.61
CA MET A 92 -7.48 29.79 -20.04
C MET A 92 -8.96 29.75 -20.42
N ASN A 93 -9.68 28.74 -19.94
CA ASN A 93 -11.12 28.62 -20.20
C ASN A 93 -11.91 29.80 -19.64
N ASN A 94 -11.54 30.31 -18.46
CA ASN A 94 -12.19 31.46 -17.86
C ASN A 94 -11.92 32.75 -18.62
N ILE A 95 -10.73 32.90 -19.17
CA ILE A 95 -10.35 34.08 -19.97
C ILE A 95 -11.06 34.07 -21.32
N MET A 96 -11.28 32.88 -21.89
CA MET A 96 -11.85 32.74 -23.24
C MET A 96 -13.38 32.78 -23.27
N ARG A 97 -14.02 32.88 -22.14
CA ARG A 97 -15.49 33.01 -22.05
C ARG A 97 -15.98 34.35 -22.48
#